data_70d1388aef819ea767ea772f64b95e57
#
_entry.id   70d1388aef819ea767ea772f64b95e57
#
_cell.length_a   1.000
_cell.length_b   1.000
_cell.length_c   1.000
_cell.angle_alpha   90.00
_cell.angle_beta   90.00
_cell.angle_gamma   90.00
#
_symmetry.space_group_name_H-M   'P 1'
#
loop_
_entity.id
_entity.type
_entity.pdbx_description
1 polymer ?
#
loop_
_entity_poly.entity_id
_entity_poly.type
_entity_poly.pdbx_seq_one_letter_code
_entity_poly.pdbx_strand_id
1 'polypeptide(L)'
;MKLIIAAIKPFKLDEVREALTAIGVRGMMVTEIKGFGTQSGHTEIYRGAEYAVNFVPKMRLEIVVSDSLADQVIVCYDTRESTLV
;
A
#
# COMPACT_ATOMS: atom_id res chain seq x y z
N MET A 1 -0.63 3.98 -20.90
CA MET A 1 -0.71 2.92 -19.90
C MET A 1 0.20 3.24 -18.76
N LYS A 2 -0.26 2.99 -17.56
CA LYS A 2 0.50 3.32 -16.37
C LYS A 2 0.58 2.14 -15.44
N LEU A 3 1.70 2.03 -14.75
CA LEU A 3 1.88 1.03 -13.71
C LEU A 3 1.86 1.76 -12.38
N ILE A 4 0.96 1.36 -11.52
CA ILE A 4 0.83 1.96 -10.21
C ILE A 4 1.27 0.92 -9.18
N ILE A 5 2.17 1.30 -8.33
CA ILE A 5 2.66 0.43 -7.28
C ILE A 5 2.25 1.03 -5.96
N ALA A 6 1.58 0.25 -5.14
CA ALA A 6 1.07 0.74 -3.87
C ALA A 6 1.32 -0.31 -2.79
N ALA A 7 1.48 0.16 -1.58
CA ALA A 7 1.62 -0.75 -0.45
C ALA A 7 0.48 -0.50 0.50
N ILE A 8 -0.17 -1.55 0.94
CA ILE A 8 -1.31 -1.43 1.81
C ILE A 8 -1.17 -2.38 2.97
N LYS A 9 -1.96 -2.15 4.00
CA LYS A 9 -2.03 -3.08 5.11
C LYS A 9 -2.74 -4.34 4.66
N PRO A 10 -2.30 -5.49 5.13
CA PRO A 10 -2.88 -6.74 4.62
C PRO A 10 -4.38 -6.84 4.80
N PHE A 11 -4.90 -6.33 5.91
CA PHE A 11 -6.33 -6.48 6.15
C PHE A 11 -7.17 -5.55 5.30
N LYS A 12 -6.53 -4.64 4.57
CA LYS A 12 -7.25 -3.77 3.67
C LYS A 12 -7.35 -4.33 2.26
N LEU A 13 -6.74 -5.46 2.02
CA LEU A 13 -6.63 -5.96 0.65
C LEU A 13 -7.98 -6.16 -0.01
N ASP A 14 -8.90 -6.80 0.68
CA ASP A 14 -10.20 -7.07 0.07
C ASP A 14 -10.96 -5.78 -0.23
N GLU A 15 -10.90 -4.84 0.68
CA GLU A 15 -11.58 -3.57 0.50
C GLU A 15 -11.01 -2.82 -0.70
N VAL A 16 -9.69 -2.77 -0.80
CA VAL A 16 -9.04 -2.07 -1.89
C VAL A 16 -9.34 -2.76 -3.21
N ARG A 17 -9.27 -4.09 -3.22
CA ARG A 17 -9.53 -4.84 -4.44
C ARG A 17 -10.94 -4.60 -4.94
N GLU A 18 -11.90 -4.61 -4.04
CA GLU A 18 -13.27 -4.39 -4.44
C GLU A 18 -13.48 -2.98 -4.97
N ALA A 19 -12.86 -2.01 -4.31
CA ALA A 19 -13.01 -0.63 -4.74
C ALA A 19 -12.37 -0.41 -6.11
N LEU A 20 -11.22 -1.01 -6.35
CA LEU A 20 -10.55 -0.85 -7.64
C LEU A 20 -11.32 -1.57 -8.73
N THR A 21 -11.87 -2.72 -8.43
CA THR A 21 -12.68 -3.43 -9.41
C THR A 21 -13.89 -2.61 -9.80
N ALA A 22 -14.48 -1.93 -8.84
CA ALA A 22 -15.69 -1.14 -9.11
C ALA A 22 -15.42 0.01 -10.07
N ILE A 23 -14.21 0.53 -10.09
CA ILE A 23 -13.92 1.63 -11.00
C ILE A 23 -13.31 1.16 -12.31
N GLY A 24 -13.19 -0.15 -12.50
CA GLY A 24 -12.79 -0.66 -13.81
C GLY A 24 -11.45 -1.36 -13.88
N VAL A 25 -10.76 -1.50 -12.75
CA VAL A 25 -9.48 -2.20 -12.76
C VAL A 25 -9.76 -3.68 -12.98
N ARG A 26 -9.10 -4.26 -14.00
CA ARG A 26 -9.35 -5.62 -14.35
C ARG A 26 -8.30 -6.58 -13.85
N GLY A 27 -7.16 -6.08 -13.46
CA GLY A 27 -6.12 -6.96 -13.00
C GLY A 27 -5.16 -6.25 -12.10
N MET A 28 -4.62 -6.98 -11.15
CA MET A 28 -3.57 -6.46 -10.33
C MET A 28 -2.80 -7.63 -9.76
N MET A 29 -1.55 -7.39 -9.44
CA MET A 29 -0.74 -8.40 -8.83
C MET A 29 -0.48 -8.01 -7.39
N VAL A 30 -0.40 -9.02 -6.55
CA VAL A 30 -0.24 -8.79 -5.13
C VAL A 30 0.94 -9.60 -4.64
N THR A 31 1.80 -8.97 -3.86
CA THR A 31 2.95 -9.64 -3.30
C THR A 31 3.01 -9.29 -1.82
N GLU A 32 3.25 -10.29 -1.00
CA GLU A 32 3.45 -10.02 0.41
C GLU A 32 4.85 -9.50 0.61
N ILE A 33 4.96 -8.41 1.33
CA ILE A 33 6.25 -7.80 1.60
C ILE A 33 6.32 -7.43 3.06
N LYS A 34 7.50 -7.04 3.49
CA LYS A 34 7.68 -6.51 4.82
C LYS A 34 8.36 -5.19 4.70
N GLY A 35 7.95 -4.26 5.51
CA GLY A 35 8.55 -2.96 5.44
C GLY A 35 8.62 -2.32 6.80
N PHE A 36 9.44 -1.31 6.91
CA PHE A 36 9.46 -0.52 8.09
C PHE A 36 9.71 0.91 7.66
N GLY A 37 9.41 1.81 8.57
CA GLY A 37 9.62 3.21 8.28
C GLY A 37 9.49 4.00 9.54
N THR A 38 9.76 5.27 9.45
CA THR A 38 9.63 6.16 10.57
C THR A 38 8.16 6.38 10.84
N GLN A 39 7.78 6.14 12.07
CA GLN A 39 6.41 6.34 12.44
C GLN A 39 6.31 7.61 13.21
N SER A 40 5.24 8.29 12.98
CA SER A 40 4.99 9.51 13.67
C SER A 40 4.95 9.27 15.15
N GLY A 41 5.71 10.02 15.88
CA GLY A 41 5.72 9.92 17.31
C GLY A 41 6.35 8.68 17.86
N HIS A 42 7.00 7.93 17.02
CA HIS A 42 7.56 6.69 17.44
C HIS A 42 8.96 6.62 16.92
N THR A 43 9.90 6.35 17.78
CA THR A 43 11.22 6.28 17.31
C THR A 43 11.81 4.98 17.71
N GLU A 44 12.53 4.42 16.84
CA GLU A 44 13.21 3.25 17.10
C GLU A 44 14.62 3.48 17.36
N ILE A 45 15.00 4.65 17.70
CA ILE A 45 16.31 4.96 17.89
C ILE A 45 16.80 4.44 19.12
N TYR A 46 17.71 3.59 19.10
CA TYR A 46 18.27 3.10 20.26
C TYR A 46 19.72 3.07 20.06
N ARG A 47 20.42 2.93 21.04
CA ARG A 47 21.69 2.82 20.92
C ARG A 47 22.10 1.54 20.60
N GLY A 48 22.87 1.44 19.68
CA GLY A 48 23.52 0.24 19.41
C GLY A 48 22.65 -0.80 18.85
N ALA A 49 23.08 -1.94 19.01
CA ALA A 49 22.42 -3.03 18.39
C ALA A 49 21.28 -3.53 19.17
N GLU A 50 21.05 -2.93 20.27
CA GLU A 50 20.02 -3.49 21.01
C GLU A 50 18.69 -3.14 20.48
N TYR A 51 18.61 -2.25 19.56
CA TYR A 51 17.30 -2.01 19.04
C TYR A 51 17.01 -3.02 17.97
N ALA A 52 15.78 -3.30 17.78
CA ALA A 52 15.34 -4.20 16.76
C ALA A 52 14.46 -3.43 15.83
N VAL A 53 14.73 -3.55 14.56
CA VAL A 53 13.88 -2.95 13.58
C VAL A 53 12.73 -3.90 13.37
N ASN A 54 11.54 -3.42 13.61
CA ASN A 54 10.38 -4.25 13.45
C ASN A 54 9.86 -4.10 12.06
N PHE A 55 9.81 -5.21 11.35
CA PHE A 55 9.26 -5.20 10.01
C PHE A 55 7.78 -5.54 10.12
N VAL A 56 7.00 -4.78 9.42
CA VAL A 56 5.55 -4.91 9.43
C VAL A 56 5.11 -5.52 8.12
N PRO A 57 4.24 -6.51 8.15
CA PRO A 57 3.77 -7.08 6.90
C PRO A 57 2.91 -6.10 6.14
N LYS A 58 3.10 -6.07 4.85
CA LYS A 58 2.36 -5.22 3.94
C LYS A 58 2.08 -6.00 2.68
N MET A 59 1.14 -5.51 1.90
CA MET A 59 0.86 -6.07 0.59
C MET A 59 1.25 -5.05 -0.45
N ARG A 60 2.01 -5.49 -1.43
CA ARG A 60 2.38 -4.65 -2.54
C ARG A 60 1.47 -4.94 -3.70
N LEU A 61 0.82 -3.91 -4.20
CA LEU A 61 -0.07 -4.04 -5.34
C LEU A 61 0.59 -3.46 -6.56
N GLU A 62 0.47 -4.15 -7.67
CA GLU A 62 0.94 -3.65 -8.95
C GLU A 62 -0.25 -3.64 -9.87
N ILE A 63 -0.63 -2.45 -10.31
CA ILE A 63 -1.85 -2.23 -11.06
C ILE A 63 -1.51 -1.56 -12.37
N VAL A 64 -1.86 -2.21 -13.47
CA VAL A 64 -1.59 -1.63 -14.79
C VAL A 64 -2.94 -1.15 -15.34
N VAL A 65 -3.01 0.13 -15.65
CA VAL A 65 -4.26 0.72 -16.10
C VAL A 65 -3.99 1.70 -17.22
N SER A 66 -5.05 2.08 -17.91
CA SER A 66 -4.94 3.11 -18.93
C SER A 66 -4.68 4.44 -18.25
N ASP A 67 -4.14 5.37 -19.02
CA ASP A 67 -3.86 6.69 -18.47
C ASP A 67 -5.12 7.34 -17.94
N SER A 68 -6.24 7.11 -18.60
CA SER A 68 -7.46 7.76 -18.20
C SER A 68 -7.99 7.23 -16.87
N LEU A 69 -7.60 6.03 -16.49
CA LEU A 69 -8.07 5.45 -15.25
C LEU A 69 -7.10 5.67 -14.09
N ALA A 70 -5.89 6.04 -14.40
CA ALA A 70 -4.84 6.10 -13.38
C ALA A 70 -5.17 7.03 -12.23
N ASP A 71 -5.71 8.20 -12.54
CA ASP A 71 -6.01 9.15 -11.49
C ASP A 71 -7.10 8.63 -10.56
N GLN A 72 -8.08 7.93 -11.11
CA GLN A 72 -9.12 7.36 -10.28
C GLN A 72 -8.58 6.29 -9.37
N VAL A 73 -7.61 5.53 -9.85
CA VAL A 73 -7.00 4.50 -9.04
C VAL A 73 -6.27 5.13 -7.87
N ILE A 74 -5.53 6.19 -8.12
CA ILE A 74 -4.78 6.85 -7.07
C ILE A 74 -5.70 7.43 -6.01
N VAL A 75 -6.77 8.07 -6.43
CA VAL A 75 -7.72 8.63 -5.49
C VAL A 75 -8.39 7.52 -4.68
N CYS A 76 -8.73 6.43 -5.33
CA CYS A 76 -9.35 5.31 -4.67
C CYS A 76 -8.43 4.73 -3.60
N TYR A 77 -7.16 4.59 -3.94
CA TYR A 77 -6.19 4.07 -3.01
C TYR A 77 -6.05 5.01 -1.81
N ASP A 78 -5.92 6.31 -2.06
CA ASP A 78 -5.75 7.27 -0.99
C ASP A 78 -6.93 7.25 -0.05
N THR A 79 -8.13 7.15 -0.59
CA THR A 79 -9.32 7.14 0.24
C THR A 79 -9.34 5.93 1.15
N ARG A 80 -8.96 4.77 0.62
CA ARG A 80 -9.03 3.55 1.41
C ARG A 80 -7.88 3.39 2.39
N GLU A 81 -6.75 4.03 2.08
CA GLU A 81 -5.57 3.89 2.92
C GLU A 81 -5.18 5.18 3.62
N SER A 82 -6.06 6.16 3.60
CA SER A 82 -5.69 7.46 4.14
C SER A 82 -5.38 7.42 5.61
N THR A 83 -5.83 6.41 6.31
CA THR A 83 -5.57 6.32 7.72
C THR A 83 -4.30 5.54 8.01
N LEU A 84 -3.54 5.26 7.01
CA LEU A 84 -2.38 4.48 7.17
C LEU A 84 -1.36 5.13 8.05
N VAL A 85 -1.23 6.37 7.98
CA VAL A 85 -0.22 7.06 8.76
C VAL A 85 -0.53 7.19 10.21
#